data_91daed387fd95035993c063e8a2d07b5
#
_entry.id   91daed387fd95035993c063e8a2d07b5
#
_cell.length_a   1.000
_cell.length_b   1.000
_cell.length_c   1.000
_cell.angle_alpha   90.00
_cell.angle_beta   90.00
_cell.angle_gamma   90.00
#
_symmetry.space_group_name_H-M   'P 1'
#
loop_
_entity.id
_entity.type
_entity.pdbx_description
1 polymer ?
#
loop_
_entity_poly.entity_id
_entity_poly.type
_entity_poly.pdbx_seq_one_letter_code
_entity_poly.pdbx_strand_id
1 'polypeptide(L)'
;MAKILKKLQLAPAVWEFELEAPLIAHKCKPGQFVMVLCDETSERIPLTIGDFDREKGTITIMVQAVGNTTRHICNDFGEGDELQHVLGPLGQPSEMGKFGTVVMVCGGIGVAPVHPIARAYHELGNKVITIIGGRSRDLILWRDRMEKISDQVIITTDDGSEGIKGFVTQPLGEMLEKGEHPDLVVAIGPIIMMANVAKTTAPYNVKTTASLSCLMVDGTGMCGGCRVQVDGESKFTCCDGPEFDAHKVDFKNLMQRSRMYRDQEAVEYSCGGHCKCVEE
;
A
#
# COMPACT_ATOMS: atom_id res chain seq x y z
N MET A 1 3.38 3.23 22.75
CA MET A 1 2.40 2.13 22.63
C MET A 1 1.17 2.66 21.91
N ALA A 2 0.49 1.84 21.15
CA ALA A 2 -0.76 2.20 20.49
C ALA A 2 -1.78 1.08 20.74
N LYS A 3 -2.94 1.45 21.30
CA LYS A 3 -3.99 0.50 21.63
C LYS A 3 -4.80 0.15 20.38
N ILE A 4 -5.12 -1.12 20.22
CA ILE A 4 -6.02 -1.62 19.19
C ILE A 4 -7.46 -1.39 19.67
N LEU A 5 -8.17 -0.49 19.00
CA LEU A 5 -9.56 -0.18 19.31
C LEU A 5 -10.54 -1.10 18.61
N LYS A 6 -10.17 -1.54 17.39
CA LYS A 6 -10.99 -2.42 16.57
C LYS A 6 -10.10 -3.34 15.73
N LYS A 7 -10.55 -4.59 15.58
CA LYS A 7 -9.97 -5.59 14.67
C LYS A 7 -11.08 -6.23 13.86
N LEU A 8 -10.96 -6.17 12.54
CA LEU A 8 -11.95 -6.73 11.62
C LEU A 8 -11.26 -7.57 10.55
N GLN A 9 -11.68 -8.82 10.41
CA GLN A 9 -11.23 -9.66 9.29
C GLN A 9 -11.99 -9.26 8.02
N LEU A 10 -11.27 -8.85 6.98
CA LEU A 10 -11.85 -8.42 5.71
C LEU A 10 -11.88 -9.54 4.66
N ALA A 11 -10.85 -10.40 4.70
CA ALA A 11 -10.72 -11.55 3.80
C ALA A 11 -9.83 -12.62 4.46
N PRO A 12 -9.71 -13.82 3.91
CA PRO A 12 -8.71 -14.78 4.37
C PRO A 12 -7.32 -14.12 4.41
N ALA A 13 -6.66 -14.20 5.56
CA ALA A 13 -5.35 -13.60 5.84
C ALA A 13 -5.25 -12.06 5.70
N VAL A 14 -6.37 -11.32 5.73
CA VAL A 14 -6.38 -9.84 5.68
C VAL A 14 -7.24 -9.28 6.80
N TRP A 15 -6.66 -8.37 7.59
CA TRP A 15 -7.33 -7.70 8.70
C TRP A 15 -7.18 -6.19 8.62
N GLU A 16 -8.19 -5.51 9.11
CA GLU A 16 -8.21 -4.07 9.39
C GLU A 16 -8.02 -3.87 10.89
N PHE A 17 -7.15 -2.94 11.26
CA PHE A 17 -6.95 -2.52 12.64
C PHE A 17 -7.17 -1.01 12.75
N GLU A 18 -8.00 -0.60 13.71
CA GLU A 18 -8.10 0.79 14.13
C GLU A 18 -7.27 0.98 15.40
N LEU A 19 -6.31 1.88 15.36
CA LEU A 19 -5.33 2.13 16.42
C LEU A 19 -5.55 3.51 17.03
N GLU A 20 -5.47 3.59 18.35
CA GLU A 20 -5.41 4.85 19.09
C GLU A 20 -4.01 5.47 18.92
N ALA A 21 -3.91 6.51 18.11
CA ALA A 21 -2.65 7.16 17.78
C ALA A 21 -2.84 8.66 17.52
N PRO A 22 -3.27 9.46 18.52
CA PRO A 22 -3.70 10.84 18.32
C PRO A 22 -2.64 11.75 17.73
N LEU A 23 -1.38 11.61 18.12
CA LEU A 23 -0.29 12.41 17.57
C LEU A 23 -0.04 12.13 16.08
N ILE A 24 -0.22 10.89 15.66
CA ILE A 24 -0.09 10.48 14.26
C ILE A 24 -1.32 10.97 13.49
N ALA A 25 -2.52 10.69 13.97
CA ALA A 25 -3.78 11.05 13.34
C ALA A 25 -3.89 12.55 13.05
N HIS A 26 -3.45 13.40 13.99
CA HIS A 26 -3.47 14.85 13.80
C HIS A 26 -2.49 15.35 12.73
N LYS A 27 -1.35 14.66 12.53
CA LYS A 27 -0.27 15.14 11.66
C LYS A 27 -0.17 14.40 10.33
N CYS A 28 -0.71 13.19 10.24
CA CYS A 28 -0.59 12.40 9.01
C CYS A 28 -1.34 13.03 7.83
N LYS A 29 -0.79 12.76 6.66
CA LYS A 29 -1.33 13.16 5.36
C LYS A 29 -1.46 11.91 4.48
N PRO A 30 -2.32 11.95 3.44
CA PRO A 30 -2.43 10.85 2.49
C PRO A 30 -1.08 10.40 1.92
N GLY A 31 -0.89 9.12 1.71
CA GLY A 31 0.33 8.51 1.18
C GLY A 31 1.41 8.18 2.21
N GLN A 32 1.27 8.62 3.47
CA GLN A 32 2.22 8.33 4.53
C GLN A 32 1.97 6.97 5.20
N PHE A 33 2.99 6.47 5.90
CA PHE A 33 2.98 5.18 6.57
C PHE A 33 3.48 5.27 8.02
N VAL A 34 3.38 4.18 8.75
CA VAL A 34 3.96 4.00 10.09
C VAL A 34 4.89 2.80 10.11
N MET A 35 5.91 2.84 10.97
CA MET A 35 6.70 1.66 11.36
C MET A 35 6.07 1.07 12.62
N VAL A 36 5.72 -0.21 12.56
CA VAL A 36 5.08 -0.94 13.66
C VAL A 36 6.04 -1.98 14.22
N LEU A 37 6.14 -2.03 15.53
CA LEU A 37 6.76 -3.10 16.32
C LEU A 37 5.70 -3.63 17.27
N CYS A 38 5.41 -4.92 17.20
CA CYS A 38 4.35 -5.52 18.03
C CYS A 38 4.81 -5.67 19.48
N ASP A 39 5.94 -6.32 19.66
CA ASP A 39 6.60 -6.64 20.92
C ASP A 39 8.13 -6.76 20.74
N GLU A 40 8.84 -7.18 21.79
CA GLU A 40 10.31 -7.30 21.79
C GLU A 40 10.84 -8.41 20.87
N THR A 41 9.99 -9.36 20.49
CA THR A 41 10.36 -10.53 19.67
C THR A 41 10.09 -10.32 18.19
N SER A 42 9.35 -9.28 17.83
CA SER A 42 8.93 -9.00 16.47
C SER A 42 9.89 -8.06 15.74
N GLU A 43 9.82 -8.08 14.41
CA GLU A 43 10.53 -7.11 13.57
C GLU A 43 9.70 -5.84 13.35
N ARG A 44 10.39 -4.74 13.10
CA ARG A 44 9.73 -3.51 12.65
C ARG A 44 9.30 -3.65 11.21
N ILE A 45 8.04 -3.37 10.94
CA ILE A 45 7.46 -3.44 9.60
C ILE A 45 6.79 -2.12 9.21
N PRO A 46 6.89 -1.69 7.94
CA PRO A 46 6.16 -0.55 7.43
C PRO A 46 4.71 -0.95 7.12
N LEU A 47 3.76 -0.18 7.63
CA LEU A 47 2.34 -0.33 7.32
C LEU A 47 1.77 1.02 6.90
N THR A 48 1.13 1.07 5.74
CA THR A 48 0.57 2.33 5.24
C THR A 48 -0.68 2.71 6.04
N ILE A 49 -0.83 4.02 6.31
CA ILE A 49 -2.04 4.57 6.91
C ILE A 49 -3.14 4.53 5.86
N GLY A 50 -4.11 3.61 6.05
CA GLY A 50 -5.23 3.41 5.14
C GLY A 50 -6.39 4.37 5.39
N ASP A 51 -6.53 4.87 6.61
CA ASP A 51 -7.45 5.93 6.97
C ASP A 51 -7.03 6.60 8.28
N PHE A 52 -7.60 7.76 8.58
CA PHE A 52 -7.36 8.45 9.85
C PHE A 52 -8.55 9.36 10.20
N ASP A 53 -8.81 9.45 11.49
CA ASP A 53 -9.81 10.34 12.08
C ASP A 53 -9.11 11.25 13.10
N ARG A 54 -9.04 12.55 12.78
CA ARG A 54 -8.35 13.54 13.63
C ARG A 54 -9.14 13.87 14.91
N GLU A 55 -10.46 13.76 14.87
CA GLU A 55 -11.31 14.06 16.02
C GLU A 55 -11.24 12.93 17.05
N LYS A 56 -11.29 11.69 16.58
CA LYS A 56 -11.12 10.51 17.43
C LYS A 56 -9.67 10.23 17.81
N GLY A 57 -8.71 10.80 17.07
CA GLY A 57 -7.29 10.50 17.27
C GLY A 57 -6.90 9.09 16.85
N THR A 58 -7.53 8.55 15.81
CA THR A 58 -7.29 7.16 15.36
C THR A 58 -6.69 7.10 13.96
N ILE A 59 -5.93 6.03 13.70
CA ILE A 59 -5.48 5.64 12.37
C ILE A 59 -5.96 4.22 12.06
N THR A 60 -6.21 3.94 10.80
CA THR A 60 -6.55 2.60 10.31
C THR A 60 -5.42 2.05 9.48
N ILE A 61 -5.00 0.83 9.77
CA ILE A 61 -4.04 0.06 8.98
C ILE A 61 -4.67 -1.23 8.50
N MET A 62 -4.26 -1.68 7.31
CA MET A 62 -4.64 -2.98 6.77
C MET A 62 -3.42 -3.90 6.77
N VAL A 63 -3.55 -5.08 7.34
CA VAL A 63 -2.46 -6.05 7.50
C VAL A 63 -2.83 -7.35 6.80
N GLN A 64 -1.94 -7.81 5.92
CA GLN A 64 -2.03 -9.12 5.31
C GLN A 64 -1.02 -10.06 5.99
N ALA A 65 -1.48 -11.18 6.50
CA ALA A 65 -0.67 -12.17 7.21
C ALA A 65 0.18 -12.99 6.23
N VAL A 66 1.32 -12.43 5.80
CA VAL A 66 2.23 -13.06 4.83
C VAL A 66 3.60 -13.41 5.39
N GLY A 67 4.12 -12.61 6.32
CA GLY A 67 5.40 -12.83 7.03
C GLY A 67 5.19 -13.11 8.51
N ASN A 68 6.26 -13.37 9.26
CA ASN A 68 6.18 -13.71 10.69
C ASN A 68 5.50 -12.61 11.50
N THR A 69 6.00 -11.38 11.45
CA THR A 69 5.44 -10.25 12.20
C THR A 69 3.99 -9.96 11.83
N THR A 70 3.63 -9.99 10.52
CA THR A 70 2.25 -9.73 10.10
C THR A 70 1.29 -10.83 10.53
N ARG A 71 1.75 -12.10 10.61
CA ARG A 71 0.95 -13.21 11.18
C ARG A 71 0.81 -13.07 12.67
N HIS A 72 1.87 -12.71 13.35
CA HIS A 72 1.85 -12.45 14.79
C HIS A 72 0.84 -11.36 15.14
N ILE A 73 0.87 -10.20 14.46
CA ILE A 73 -0.15 -9.16 14.63
C ILE A 73 -1.56 -9.71 14.39
N CYS A 74 -1.75 -10.44 13.30
CA CYS A 74 -3.08 -10.90 12.90
C CYS A 74 -3.64 -12.00 13.80
N ASN A 75 -2.81 -12.87 14.38
CA ASN A 75 -3.25 -14.04 15.14
C ASN A 75 -3.30 -13.77 16.65
N ASP A 76 -2.32 -13.04 17.17
CA ASP A 76 -2.06 -12.98 18.61
C ASP A 76 -2.48 -11.66 19.25
N PHE A 77 -2.74 -10.61 18.46
CA PHE A 77 -3.23 -9.31 18.94
C PHE A 77 -4.71 -9.11 18.62
N GLY A 78 -5.47 -8.60 19.58
CA GLY A 78 -6.91 -8.34 19.50
C GLY A 78 -7.32 -6.94 19.97
N GLU A 79 -8.62 -6.69 19.99
CA GLU A 79 -9.18 -5.45 20.54
C GLU A 79 -8.83 -5.32 22.03
N GLY A 80 -8.28 -4.18 22.40
CA GLY A 80 -7.81 -3.88 23.77
C GLY A 80 -6.32 -4.12 23.98
N ASP A 81 -5.65 -4.89 23.12
CA ASP A 81 -4.21 -5.09 23.20
C ASP A 81 -3.45 -3.85 22.70
N GLU A 82 -2.16 -3.79 23.04
CA GLU A 82 -1.30 -2.67 22.69
C GLU A 82 -0.12 -3.13 21.84
N LEU A 83 0.11 -2.44 20.71
CA LEU A 83 1.35 -2.56 19.94
C LEU A 83 2.44 -1.75 20.63
N GLN A 84 3.62 -2.34 20.80
CA GLN A 84 4.73 -1.75 21.57
C GLN A 84 5.18 -0.40 20.98
N HIS A 85 5.39 -0.32 19.67
CA HIS A 85 5.69 0.93 19.00
C HIS A 85 4.90 1.09 17.71
N VAL A 86 4.35 2.29 17.54
CA VAL A 86 3.82 2.79 16.27
C VAL A 86 4.48 4.16 16.03
N LEU A 87 5.43 4.19 15.11
CA LEU A 87 6.24 5.38 14.81
C LEU A 87 5.78 5.99 13.49
N GLY A 88 5.47 7.26 13.50
CA GLY A 88 5.04 7.99 12.30
C GLY A 88 4.43 9.35 12.61
N PRO A 89 3.83 10.03 11.61
CA PRO A 89 3.78 9.61 10.21
C PRO A 89 5.17 9.70 9.55
N LEU A 90 5.47 8.74 8.65
CA LEU A 90 6.72 8.65 7.91
C LEU A 90 6.45 8.72 6.41
N GLY A 91 7.48 8.99 5.64
CA GLY A 91 7.41 9.16 4.19
C GLY A 91 6.90 10.54 3.76
N GLN A 92 7.12 10.86 2.49
CA GLN A 92 6.57 12.07 1.89
C GLN A 92 5.06 11.87 1.67
N PRO A 93 4.24 12.89 1.94
CA PRO A 93 2.82 12.84 1.59
C PRO A 93 2.65 12.86 0.08
N SER A 94 1.55 12.28 -0.40
CA SER A 94 1.16 12.38 -1.81
C SER A 94 1.04 13.83 -2.26
N GLU A 95 1.43 14.10 -3.52
CA GLU A 95 1.25 15.43 -4.13
C GLU A 95 -0.24 15.74 -4.26
N MET A 96 -0.71 16.79 -3.58
CA MET A 96 -2.11 17.18 -3.60
C MET A 96 -2.35 18.37 -4.52
N GLY A 97 -3.42 18.32 -5.33
CA GLY A 97 -3.78 19.39 -6.24
C GLY A 97 -5.09 19.12 -6.99
N LYS A 98 -5.55 20.13 -7.69
CA LYS A 98 -6.66 19.98 -8.64
C LYS A 98 -6.07 19.68 -10.02
N PHE A 99 -5.94 18.41 -10.33
CA PHE A 99 -5.39 17.92 -11.61
C PHE A 99 -6.45 17.88 -12.71
N GLY A 100 -7.67 17.48 -12.38
CA GLY A 100 -8.75 17.23 -13.31
C GLY A 100 -9.30 15.82 -13.15
N THR A 101 -8.97 14.90 -14.04
CA THR A 101 -9.33 13.48 -13.92
C THR A 101 -8.14 12.68 -13.33
N VAL A 102 -8.38 12.03 -12.21
CA VAL A 102 -7.39 11.18 -11.54
C VAL A 102 -7.85 9.73 -11.56
N VAL A 103 -6.99 8.83 -12.03
CA VAL A 103 -7.26 7.38 -12.01
C VAL A 103 -6.42 6.71 -10.94
N MET A 104 -7.11 6.12 -9.96
CA MET A 104 -6.49 5.33 -8.89
C MET A 104 -6.49 3.86 -9.29
N VAL A 105 -5.33 3.24 -9.38
CA VAL A 105 -5.17 1.82 -9.75
C VAL A 105 -4.62 1.06 -8.56
N CYS A 106 -5.41 0.16 -7.98
CA CYS A 106 -4.99 -0.60 -6.82
C CYS A 106 -5.16 -2.11 -6.99
N GLY A 107 -4.26 -2.86 -6.36
CA GLY A 107 -4.28 -4.32 -6.35
C GLY A 107 -4.21 -4.89 -4.94
N GLY A 108 -5.14 -5.78 -4.59
CA GLY A 108 -5.19 -6.40 -3.27
C GLY A 108 -5.27 -5.39 -2.14
N ILE A 109 -4.38 -5.51 -1.14
CA ILE A 109 -4.34 -4.58 0.00
C ILE A 109 -3.92 -3.14 -0.38
N GLY A 110 -3.45 -2.92 -1.62
CA GLY A 110 -3.13 -1.58 -2.12
C GLY A 110 -4.32 -0.62 -2.16
N VAL A 111 -5.55 -1.10 -1.97
CA VAL A 111 -6.73 -0.25 -1.81
C VAL A 111 -6.67 0.59 -0.53
N ALA A 112 -6.05 0.08 0.53
CA ALA A 112 -5.94 0.80 1.80
C ALA A 112 -5.14 2.11 1.66
N PRO A 113 -3.89 2.11 1.14
CA PRO A 113 -3.18 3.37 0.87
C PRO A 113 -3.86 4.26 -0.17
N VAL A 114 -4.57 3.68 -1.15
CA VAL A 114 -5.31 4.46 -2.15
C VAL A 114 -6.46 5.25 -1.53
N HIS A 115 -7.15 4.70 -0.53
CA HIS A 115 -8.35 5.32 0.05
C HIS A 115 -8.15 6.77 0.54
N PRO A 116 -7.19 7.10 1.42
CA PRO A 116 -7.01 8.48 1.88
C PRO A 116 -6.55 9.42 0.77
N ILE A 117 -5.82 8.92 -0.23
CA ILE A 117 -5.35 9.70 -1.38
C ILE A 117 -6.54 10.04 -2.29
N ALA A 118 -7.37 9.04 -2.64
CA ALA A 118 -8.56 9.21 -3.46
C ALA A 118 -9.57 10.16 -2.79
N ARG A 119 -9.79 10.01 -1.46
CA ARG A 119 -10.63 10.91 -0.69
C ARG A 119 -10.15 12.36 -0.80
N ALA A 120 -8.87 12.60 -0.60
CA ALA A 120 -8.31 13.95 -0.69
C ALA A 120 -8.42 14.54 -2.10
N TYR A 121 -8.21 13.75 -3.14
CA TYR A 121 -8.43 14.23 -4.52
C TYR A 121 -9.90 14.55 -4.80
N HIS A 122 -10.82 13.72 -4.35
CA HIS A 122 -12.26 13.96 -4.48
C HIS A 122 -12.69 15.25 -3.74
N GLU A 123 -12.21 15.45 -2.51
CA GLU A 123 -12.46 16.66 -1.71
C GLU A 123 -11.90 17.93 -2.37
N LEU A 124 -10.82 17.83 -3.14
CA LEU A 124 -10.24 18.93 -3.93
C LEU A 124 -10.98 19.18 -5.25
N GLY A 125 -12.04 18.42 -5.54
CA GLY A 125 -12.89 18.58 -6.73
C GLY A 125 -12.27 18.00 -8.01
N ASN A 126 -11.44 16.97 -7.89
CA ASN A 126 -11.03 16.14 -9.02
C ASN A 126 -12.12 15.11 -9.33
N LYS A 127 -12.21 14.70 -10.59
CA LYS A 127 -12.95 13.50 -10.98
C LYS A 127 -12.08 12.29 -10.64
N VAL A 128 -12.54 11.44 -9.73
CA VAL A 128 -11.79 10.27 -9.27
C VAL A 128 -12.38 8.99 -9.87
N ILE A 129 -11.58 8.26 -10.62
CA ILE A 129 -11.93 6.94 -11.15
C ILE A 129 -11.03 5.92 -10.45
N THR A 130 -11.60 4.91 -9.79
CA THR A 130 -10.83 3.88 -9.11
C THR A 130 -10.97 2.54 -9.82
N ILE A 131 -9.83 1.93 -10.15
CA ILE A 131 -9.73 0.57 -10.70
C ILE A 131 -9.19 -0.34 -9.62
N ILE A 132 -10.01 -1.29 -9.14
CA ILE A 132 -9.63 -2.24 -8.08
C ILE A 132 -9.41 -3.61 -8.71
N GLY A 133 -8.23 -4.18 -8.49
CA GLY A 133 -7.88 -5.53 -8.94
C GLY A 133 -7.74 -6.53 -7.80
N GLY A 134 -8.22 -7.74 -8.01
CA GLY A 134 -8.05 -8.86 -7.11
C GLY A 134 -7.96 -10.20 -7.85
N ARG A 135 -7.51 -11.25 -7.17
CA ARG A 135 -7.51 -12.61 -7.76
C ARG A 135 -8.94 -13.14 -7.93
N SER A 136 -9.80 -12.83 -6.95
CA SER A 136 -11.19 -13.26 -6.88
C SER A 136 -12.03 -12.20 -6.17
N ARG A 137 -13.36 -12.34 -6.25
CA ARG A 137 -14.34 -11.49 -5.58
C ARG A 137 -14.04 -11.25 -4.09
N ASP A 138 -13.65 -12.28 -3.36
CA ASP A 138 -13.43 -12.23 -1.92
C ASP A 138 -12.20 -11.39 -1.53
N LEU A 139 -11.36 -11.03 -2.52
CA LEU A 139 -10.19 -10.18 -2.37
C LEU A 139 -10.38 -8.76 -2.90
N ILE A 140 -11.61 -8.40 -3.27
CA ILE A 140 -11.99 -7.01 -3.57
C ILE A 140 -12.36 -6.34 -2.24
N LEU A 141 -11.37 -5.63 -1.69
CA LEU A 141 -11.47 -5.03 -0.37
C LEU A 141 -11.98 -3.59 -0.46
N TRP A 142 -12.64 -3.10 0.57
CA TRP A 142 -13.10 -1.71 0.74
C TRP A 142 -13.89 -1.13 -0.45
N ARG A 143 -14.53 -1.95 -1.24
CA ARG A 143 -15.35 -1.52 -2.38
C ARG A 143 -16.31 -0.40 -1.98
N ASP A 144 -17.14 -0.63 -0.96
CA ASP A 144 -18.17 0.33 -0.52
C ASP A 144 -17.57 1.67 -0.03
N ARG A 145 -16.33 1.62 0.51
CA ARG A 145 -15.61 2.84 0.90
C ARG A 145 -15.12 3.61 -0.31
N MET A 146 -14.61 2.90 -1.33
CA MET A 146 -14.14 3.52 -2.56
C MET A 146 -15.28 4.08 -3.40
N GLU A 147 -16.43 3.43 -3.45
CA GLU A 147 -17.64 3.93 -4.15
C GLU A 147 -18.15 5.26 -3.58
N LYS A 148 -17.90 5.55 -2.30
CA LYS A 148 -18.31 6.83 -1.67
C LYS A 148 -17.42 8.02 -2.03
N ILE A 149 -16.21 7.77 -2.47
CA ILE A 149 -15.16 8.79 -2.70
C ILE A 149 -14.64 8.79 -4.15
N SER A 150 -15.27 8.00 -5.02
CA SER A 150 -14.92 7.92 -6.43
C SER A 150 -16.16 8.17 -7.28
N ASP A 151 -16.00 8.90 -8.37
CA ASP A 151 -17.09 9.10 -9.37
C ASP A 151 -17.40 7.80 -10.12
N GLN A 152 -16.40 6.92 -10.22
CA GLN A 152 -16.53 5.61 -10.84
C GLN A 152 -15.59 4.60 -10.18
N VAL A 153 -16.11 3.39 -9.93
CA VAL A 153 -15.30 2.25 -9.49
C VAL A 153 -15.39 1.14 -10.54
N ILE A 154 -14.26 0.67 -11.02
CA ILE A 154 -14.12 -0.43 -11.97
C ILE A 154 -13.45 -1.59 -11.25
N ILE A 155 -14.06 -2.77 -11.28
CA ILE A 155 -13.53 -3.97 -10.64
C ILE A 155 -12.99 -4.92 -11.69
N THR A 156 -11.82 -5.49 -11.43
CA THR A 156 -11.23 -6.57 -12.22
C THR A 156 -10.88 -7.76 -11.33
N THR A 157 -11.14 -8.98 -11.79
CA THR A 157 -10.70 -10.19 -11.10
C THR A 157 -10.01 -11.15 -12.06
N ASP A 158 -8.92 -11.78 -11.60
CA ASP A 158 -8.15 -12.70 -12.45
C ASP A 158 -9.01 -13.89 -12.90
N ASP A 159 -9.87 -14.41 -12.01
CA ASP A 159 -10.75 -15.56 -12.26
C ASP A 159 -12.07 -15.19 -12.95
N GLY A 160 -12.43 -13.90 -12.98
CA GLY A 160 -13.69 -13.42 -13.55
C GLY A 160 -14.90 -13.58 -12.62
N SER A 161 -14.67 -13.83 -11.33
CA SER A 161 -15.74 -14.01 -10.33
C SER A 161 -16.51 -12.70 -10.04
N GLU A 162 -15.92 -11.55 -10.35
CA GLU A 162 -16.57 -10.24 -10.28
C GLU A 162 -15.93 -9.24 -11.25
N GLY A 163 -16.75 -8.35 -11.81
CA GLY A 163 -16.32 -7.28 -12.71
C GLY A 163 -15.75 -7.81 -14.03
N ILE A 164 -14.71 -7.15 -14.50
CA ILE A 164 -13.99 -7.51 -15.74
C ILE A 164 -13.02 -8.65 -15.42
N LYS A 165 -13.08 -9.74 -16.18
CA LYS A 165 -12.07 -10.80 -16.08
C LYS A 165 -10.75 -10.33 -16.66
N GLY A 166 -9.71 -10.21 -15.82
CA GLY A 166 -8.37 -9.80 -16.26
C GLY A 166 -7.70 -8.87 -15.26
N PHE A 167 -6.73 -8.11 -15.74
CA PHE A 167 -5.89 -7.24 -14.93
C PHE A 167 -6.36 -5.78 -14.98
N VAL A 168 -6.00 -5.00 -13.98
CA VAL A 168 -6.30 -3.56 -13.87
C VAL A 168 -5.80 -2.72 -15.05
N THR A 169 -4.80 -3.21 -15.77
CA THR A 169 -4.26 -2.56 -16.96
C THR A 169 -5.19 -2.62 -18.16
N GLN A 170 -6.12 -3.57 -18.20
CA GLN A 170 -7.07 -3.70 -19.32
C GLN A 170 -8.05 -2.51 -19.36
N PRO A 171 -8.87 -2.23 -18.32
CA PRO A 171 -9.77 -1.08 -18.35
C PRO A 171 -9.02 0.26 -18.45
N LEU A 172 -7.82 0.37 -17.88
CA LEU A 172 -6.97 1.55 -18.05
C LEU A 172 -6.54 1.72 -19.50
N GLY A 173 -6.09 0.65 -20.17
CA GLY A 173 -5.70 0.67 -21.58
C GLY A 173 -6.88 1.03 -22.50
N GLU A 174 -8.05 0.41 -22.29
CA GLU A 174 -9.27 0.71 -23.05
C GLU A 174 -9.71 2.17 -22.91
N MET A 175 -9.55 2.76 -21.71
CA MET A 175 -9.81 4.18 -21.46
C MET A 175 -8.88 5.06 -22.32
N LEU A 176 -7.58 4.77 -22.30
CA LEU A 176 -6.57 5.52 -23.05
C LEU A 176 -6.75 5.37 -24.56
N GLU A 177 -7.07 4.17 -25.06
CA GLU A 177 -7.35 3.90 -26.49
C GLU A 177 -8.59 4.63 -26.99
N LYS A 178 -9.58 4.86 -26.14
CA LYS A 178 -10.78 5.67 -26.45
C LYS A 178 -10.53 7.18 -26.43
N GLY A 179 -9.31 7.59 -26.09
CA GLY A 179 -8.92 9.01 -26.01
C GLY A 179 -9.33 9.67 -24.69
N GLU A 180 -9.70 8.89 -23.67
CA GLU A 180 -9.91 9.39 -22.32
C GLU A 180 -8.53 9.47 -21.62
N HIS A 181 -7.92 10.65 -21.64
CA HIS A 181 -6.61 10.87 -21.03
C HIS A 181 -6.76 11.43 -19.61
N PRO A 182 -6.51 10.63 -18.56
CA PRO A 182 -6.45 11.17 -17.21
C PRO A 182 -5.25 12.08 -17.04
N ASP A 183 -5.38 13.09 -16.16
CA ASP A 183 -4.31 14.02 -15.85
C ASP A 183 -3.27 13.41 -14.90
N LEU A 184 -3.69 12.41 -14.13
CA LEU A 184 -2.85 11.68 -13.19
C LEU A 184 -3.33 10.23 -13.04
N VAL A 185 -2.40 9.29 -13.06
CA VAL A 185 -2.62 7.90 -12.64
C VAL A 185 -1.78 7.62 -11.41
N VAL A 186 -2.41 7.07 -10.36
CA VAL A 186 -1.71 6.63 -9.14
C VAL A 186 -1.86 5.12 -9.01
N ALA A 187 -0.75 4.40 -9.02
CA ALA A 187 -0.70 2.94 -8.96
C ALA A 187 -0.14 2.45 -7.61
N ILE A 188 -0.91 1.65 -6.88
CA ILE A 188 -0.50 1.09 -5.59
C ILE A 188 -0.89 -0.39 -5.49
N GLY A 189 0.10 -1.26 -5.35
CA GLY A 189 -0.11 -2.70 -5.27
C GLY A 189 1.13 -3.51 -5.58
N PRO A 190 0.99 -4.73 -6.08
CA PRO A 190 2.14 -5.57 -6.45
C PRO A 190 3.08 -4.87 -7.44
N ILE A 191 4.39 -5.04 -7.25
CA ILE A 191 5.43 -4.38 -8.07
C ILE A 191 5.19 -4.62 -9.57
N ILE A 192 4.83 -5.85 -9.95
CA ILE A 192 4.56 -6.20 -11.35
C ILE A 192 3.32 -5.46 -11.91
N MET A 193 2.30 -5.24 -11.09
CA MET A 193 1.12 -4.46 -11.47
C MET A 193 1.52 -3.01 -11.75
N MET A 194 2.26 -2.37 -10.84
CA MET A 194 2.72 -0.99 -10.99
C MET A 194 3.62 -0.83 -12.23
N ALA A 195 4.52 -1.78 -12.47
CA ALA A 195 5.35 -1.82 -13.67
C ALA A 195 4.53 -1.89 -14.96
N ASN A 196 3.45 -2.67 -14.97
CA ASN A 196 2.58 -2.79 -16.14
C ASN A 196 1.70 -1.54 -16.31
N VAL A 197 1.20 -0.92 -15.22
CA VAL A 197 0.51 0.36 -15.29
C VAL A 197 1.42 1.43 -15.92
N ALA A 198 2.67 1.55 -15.44
CA ALA A 198 3.65 2.47 -16.02
C ALA A 198 3.87 2.23 -17.53
N LYS A 199 3.99 0.97 -17.96
CA LYS A 199 4.10 0.62 -19.38
C LYS A 199 2.84 0.98 -20.20
N THR A 200 1.67 0.82 -19.62
CA THR A 200 0.39 1.13 -20.26
C THR A 200 0.22 2.64 -20.48
N THR A 201 0.65 3.47 -19.53
CA THR A 201 0.49 4.92 -19.57
C THR A 201 1.60 5.64 -20.34
N ALA A 202 2.80 5.06 -20.43
CA ALA A 202 3.97 5.68 -21.07
C ALA A 202 3.74 6.13 -22.54
N PRO A 203 3.11 5.34 -23.44
CA PRO A 203 2.88 5.75 -24.83
C PRO A 203 1.98 6.99 -24.96
N TYR A 204 1.17 7.28 -23.95
CA TYR A 204 0.22 8.38 -23.90
C TYR A 204 0.75 9.59 -23.12
N ASN A 205 1.98 9.53 -22.58
CA ASN A 205 2.59 10.57 -21.74
C ASN A 205 1.71 11.00 -20.56
N VAL A 206 0.92 10.08 -19.99
CA VAL A 206 0.08 10.35 -18.82
C VAL A 206 0.95 10.33 -17.56
N LYS A 207 0.92 11.42 -16.77
CA LYS A 207 1.63 11.48 -15.48
C LYS A 207 1.21 10.27 -14.63
N THR A 208 2.17 9.45 -14.24
CA THR A 208 1.91 8.20 -13.50
C THR A 208 2.80 8.12 -12.29
N THR A 209 2.19 7.98 -11.13
CA THR A 209 2.87 7.81 -9.83
C THR A 209 2.71 6.38 -9.34
N ALA A 210 3.79 5.77 -8.84
CA ALA A 210 3.75 4.47 -8.19
C ALA A 210 4.18 4.61 -6.72
N SER A 211 3.38 4.05 -5.79
CA SER A 211 3.74 3.99 -4.38
C SER A 211 4.46 2.66 -4.11
N LEU A 212 5.77 2.75 -3.86
CA LEU A 212 6.65 1.59 -3.78
C LEU A 212 6.69 1.02 -2.37
N SER A 213 6.53 -0.29 -2.27
CA SER A 213 6.74 -1.05 -1.04
C SER A 213 8.10 -1.76 -1.12
N CYS A 214 9.00 -1.42 -0.20
CA CYS A 214 10.33 -2.00 -0.08
C CYS A 214 10.56 -2.53 1.33
N LEU A 215 11.53 -3.41 1.49
CA LEU A 215 12.01 -3.77 2.83
C LEU A 215 12.49 -2.52 3.56
N MET A 216 11.95 -2.28 4.73
CA MET A 216 12.32 -1.17 5.61
C MET A 216 12.68 -1.71 6.99
N VAL A 217 13.80 -1.25 7.54
CA VAL A 217 14.28 -1.63 8.89
C VAL A 217 14.01 -0.49 9.87
N ASP A 218 14.42 0.73 9.54
CA ASP A 218 14.26 1.90 10.42
C ASP A 218 13.14 2.88 9.98
N GLY A 219 12.90 3.01 8.68
CA GLY A 219 11.91 3.92 8.12
C GLY A 219 12.31 5.40 8.12
N THR A 220 13.56 5.76 8.50
CA THR A 220 14.02 7.14 8.68
C THR A 220 15.16 7.56 7.73
N GLY A 221 15.57 6.67 6.82
CA GLY A 221 16.62 6.92 5.83
C GLY A 221 18.04 6.57 6.27
N MET A 222 18.22 6.05 7.49
CA MET A 222 19.57 5.76 8.02
C MET A 222 20.15 4.44 7.49
N CYS A 223 19.35 3.36 7.43
CA CYS A 223 19.87 2.03 7.12
C CYS A 223 20.09 1.77 5.62
N GLY A 224 19.43 2.51 4.73
CA GLY A 224 19.51 2.32 3.29
C GLY A 224 18.87 1.04 2.75
N GLY A 225 18.15 0.27 3.57
CA GLY A 225 17.49 -0.98 3.19
C GLY A 225 16.44 -0.80 2.10
N CYS A 226 15.72 0.31 2.15
CA CYS A 226 14.61 0.64 1.25
C CYS A 226 15.00 1.37 -0.04
N ARG A 227 16.30 1.35 -0.42
CA ARG A 227 16.73 2.06 -1.63
C ARG A 227 16.16 1.46 -2.91
N VAL A 228 15.80 2.37 -3.81
CA VAL A 228 15.30 2.09 -5.16
C VAL A 228 16.07 2.93 -6.17
N GLN A 229 16.09 2.50 -7.43
CA GLN A 229 16.66 3.28 -8.54
C GLN A 229 15.53 4.03 -9.25
N VAL A 230 15.65 5.36 -9.29
CA VAL A 230 14.69 6.26 -9.96
C VAL A 230 15.50 7.24 -10.80
N ASP A 231 15.27 7.28 -12.10
CA ASP A 231 15.99 8.13 -13.05
C ASP A 231 17.53 7.99 -12.98
N GLY A 232 17.99 6.75 -12.73
CA GLY A 232 19.41 6.43 -12.55
C GLY A 232 20.03 6.80 -11.21
N GLU A 233 19.25 7.43 -10.31
CA GLU A 233 19.69 7.78 -8.96
C GLU A 233 19.17 6.82 -7.90
N SER A 234 19.97 6.62 -6.84
CA SER A 234 19.50 5.91 -5.64
C SER A 234 18.63 6.81 -4.78
N LYS A 235 17.38 6.40 -4.54
CA LYS A 235 16.44 7.07 -3.62
C LYS A 235 16.08 6.11 -2.48
N PHE A 236 15.65 6.67 -1.34
CA PHE A 236 15.19 5.90 -0.19
C PHE A 236 13.67 6.00 -0.10
N THR A 237 12.96 4.89 -0.30
CA THR A 237 11.48 4.86 -0.29
C THR A 237 10.89 5.44 1.00
N CYS A 238 11.55 5.26 2.14
CA CYS A 238 11.07 5.78 3.42
C CYS A 238 11.19 7.29 3.61
N CYS A 239 12.08 7.97 2.87
CA CYS A 239 12.34 9.40 3.03
C CYS A 239 12.05 10.21 1.77
N ASP A 240 12.45 9.69 0.58
CA ASP A 240 12.23 10.35 -0.69
C ASP A 240 10.88 10.02 -1.31
N GLY A 241 10.26 8.90 -0.87
CA GLY A 241 8.99 8.36 -1.30
C GLY A 241 7.96 8.29 -0.15
N PRO A 242 7.00 7.37 -0.24
CA PRO A 242 6.99 6.14 -1.06
C PRO A 242 6.59 6.32 -2.52
N GLU A 243 6.05 7.45 -2.90
CA GLU A 243 5.58 7.73 -4.25
C GLU A 243 6.68 8.29 -5.15
N PHE A 244 6.79 7.73 -6.36
CA PHE A 244 7.75 8.14 -7.37
C PHE A 244 7.11 8.18 -8.76
N ASP A 245 7.69 8.95 -9.68
CA ASP A 245 7.34 8.90 -11.11
C ASP A 245 7.55 7.46 -11.63
N ALA A 246 6.45 6.80 -11.94
CA ALA A 246 6.46 5.39 -12.32
C ALA A 246 7.25 5.12 -13.61
N HIS A 247 7.36 6.11 -14.51
CA HIS A 247 8.11 5.98 -15.74
C HIS A 247 9.63 6.02 -15.54
N LYS A 248 10.09 6.47 -14.35
CA LYS A 248 11.50 6.59 -14.00
C LYS A 248 12.00 5.51 -13.04
N VAL A 249 11.09 4.70 -12.48
CA VAL A 249 11.44 3.61 -11.57
C VAL A 249 12.05 2.44 -12.32
N ASP A 250 13.23 1.96 -11.86
CA ASP A 250 13.77 0.67 -12.30
C ASP A 250 13.05 -0.49 -11.60
N PHE A 251 11.87 -0.85 -12.12
CA PHE A 251 11.06 -1.95 -11.60
C PHE A 251 11.79 -3.30 -11.68
N LYS A 252 12.72 -3.49 -12.61
CA LYS A 252 13.50 -4.74 -12.72
C LYS A 252 14.41 -4.90 -11.50
N ASN A 253 15.16 -3.85 -11.16
CA ASN A 253 16.00 -3.81 -9.96
C ASN A 253 15.15 -3.99 -8.70
N LEU A 254 14.01 -3.28 -8.59
CA LEU A 254 13.10 -3.38 -7.47
C LEU A 254 12.57 -4.81 -7.26
N MET A 255 12.16 -5.50 -8.34
CA MET A 255 11.72 -6.91 -8.27
C MET A 255 12.84 -7.85 -7.85
N GLN A 256 14.09 -7.63 -8.27
CA GLN A 256 15.24 -8.42 -7.84
C GLN A 256 15.51 -8.24 -6.35
N ARG A 257 15.48 -6.98 -5.87
CA ARG A 257 15.69 -6.66 -4.46
C ARG A 257 14.59 -7.21 -3.55
N SER A 258 13.34 -7.19 -3.98
CA SER A 258 12.22 -7.74 -3.21
C SER A 258 12.26 -9.27 -3.03
N ARG A 259 13.17 -9.96 -3.71
CA ARG A 259 13.34 -11.41 -3.60
C ARG A 259 14.63 -11.81 -2.85
N MET A 260 15.42 -10.84 -2.40
CA MET A 260 16.78 -11.05 -1.90
C MET A 260 16.86 -11.99 -0.68
N TYR A 261 15.83 -11.97 0.19
CA TYR A 261 15.78 -12.78 1.42
C TYR A 261 14.69 -13.87 1.39
N ARG A 262 14.14 -14.17 0.23
CA ARG A 262 12.98 -15.05 0.09
C ARG A 262 13.24 -16.48 0.59
N ASP A 263 14.44 -16.99 0.39
CA ASP A 263 14.80 -18.34 0.83
C ASP A 263 14.97 -18.39 2.35
N GLN A 264 15.54 -17.34 2.96
CA GLN A 264 15.66 -17.20 4.42
C GLN A 264 14.28 -17.06 5.08
N GLU A 265 13.42 -16.23 4.53
CA GLU A 265 12.03 -16.06 4.99
C GLU A 265 11.24 -17.38 4.92
N ALA A 266 11.48 -18.21 3.89
CA ALA A 266 10.83 -19.51 3.75
C ALA A 266 11.28 -20.52 4.81
N VAL A 267 12.56 -20.51 5.19
CA VAL A 267 13.11 -21.37 6.26
C VAL A 267 12.53 -20.97 7.61
N GLU A 268 12.56 -19.69 7.95
CA GLU A 268 12.01 -19.17 9.19
C GLU A 268 10.52 -19.48 9.33
N TYR A 269 9.79 -19.38 8.22
CA TYR A 269 8.38 -19.74 8.14
C TYR A 269 8.13 -21.23 8.46
N SER A 270 8.94 -22.15 7.94
CA SER A 270 8.81 -23.60 8.17
C SER A 270 9.13 -24.00 9.60
N CYS A 271 9.94 -23.20 10.30
CA CYS A 271 10.34 -23.43 11.69
C CYS A 271 9.43 -22.76 12.74
N GLY A 272 8.33 -22.11 12.32
CA GLY A 272 7.36 -21.45 13.22
C GLY A 272 7.97 -20.30 14.04
N GLY A 273 8.97 -19.59 13.48
CA GLY A 273 9.63 -18.45 14.13
C GLY A 273 10.56 -18.81 15.31
N HIS A 274 10.75 -20.10 15.61
CA HIS A 274 11.59 -20.59 16.71
C HIS A 274 12.81 -21.35 16.17
N CYS A 275 13.43 -20.85 15.10
CA CYS A 275 14.62 -21.48 14.57
C CYS A 275 15.83 -21.19 15.47
N LYS A 276 16.27 -22.20 16.26
CA LYS A 276 17.53 -22.20 17.00
C LYS A 276 18.77 -22.44 16.11
N CYS A 277 18.66 -22.24 14.80
CA CYS A 277 19.71 -22.56 13.82
C CYS A 277 20.75 -21.43 13.65
N VAL A 278 20.80 -20.44 14.51
CA VAL A 278 21.75 -19.31 14.45
C VAL A 278 22.75 -19.33 15.63
N GLU A 279 22.80 -20.41 16.39
CA GLU A 279 23.86 -20.62 17.38
C GLU A 279 24.82 -21.71 16.89
N GLU A 280 25.66 -21.40 15.88
CA GLU A 280 26.98 -22.05 15.65
C GLU A 280 27.91 -21.08 14.89
#